data_e44bafb95fce49117213e4245d6436b0
#
_entry.id   e44bafb95fce49117213e4245d6436b0
#
_cell.length_a   1.000
_cell.length_b   1.000
_cell.length_c   1.000
_cell.angle_alpha   90.00
_cell.angle_beta   90.00
_cell.angle_gamma   90.00
#
_symmetry.space_group_name_H-M   'P 1'
#
loop_
_entity.id
_entity.type
_entity.pdbx_description
1 polymer ?
#
loop_
_entity_poly.entity_id
_entity_poly.type
_entity_poly.pdbx_seq_one_letter_code
_entity_poly.pdbx_strand_id
1 'polypeptide(L)'
;MKKKITDIWKFLTYDIWRITEDEVTRTKFSLYNIIKTVYLCINRFTKDRMANKASALTYSTLLAIVPILAILFAVARGFGFDNLMEHQFRNGFGGNTETTEAILSFVNSYLSQTKGGIFIGVGLVMLLWTVINLVSNIEITFNRIWEVKKARSMYRKITDYFSMFLLMPILIVVSGGLSLFMSTILKQMDDFVLLAPVMKFMIRLIPFVLTWLMFTGLYIFMPNTKVKFKHALIAGILAGSAYQASQFLYINSQLWVSKYNAIYGSFAALPLFLLWLQISWTICLFGAELTYAGQNIRSFSFDQDTRNISRRYRDFISILIMSLIAKRFEKNEPPYTAAEISEEHQIPIRLTNQVLYQLQEIELIHEVVTDEKSEEIGYQPSMDINQLNVAVLLDRLDTYGSENFKIDKDEEFNDEWKVLTESREEYYKKASKVLLKDL
;
A
#
# COMPACT_ATOMS: atom_id res chain seq x y z
N MET A 1 10.96 -4.71 36.51
CA MET A 1 11.11 -4.24 35.12
C MET A 1 10.46 -5.20 34.12
N LYS A 2 10.81 -6.52 34.10
CA LYS A 2 10.22 -7.52 33.16
C LYS A 2 8.68 -7.56 33.18
N LYS A 3 8.03 -7.55 34.34
CA LYS A 3 6.57 -7.61 34.48
C LYS A 3 5.87 -6.40 33.82
N LYS A 4 6.39 -5.17 34.01
CA LYS A 4 5.85 -3.96 33.34
C LYS A 4 5.97 -4.00 31.81
N ILE A 5 7.07 -4.57 31.28
CA ILE A 5 7.27 -4.72 29.85
C ILE A 5 6.27 -5.74 29.27
N THR A 6 6.02 -6.83 29.98
CA THR A 6 5.04 -7.85 29.59
C THR A 6 3.62 -7.29 29.62
N ASP A 7 3.27 -6.47 30.61
CA ASP A 7 1.95 -5.84 30.72
C ASP A 7 1.73 -4.80 29.60
N ILE A 8 2.74 -3.98 29.27
CA ILE A 8 2.69 -3.04 28.13
C ILE A 8 2.56 -3.81 26.82
N TRP A 9 3.32 -4.89 26.65
CA TRP A 9 3.24 -5.70 25.45
C TRP A 9 1.88 -6.35 25.28
N LYS A 10 1.30 -6.90 26.37
CA LYS A 10 -0.06 -7.46 26.37
C LYS A 10 -1.10 -6.39 26.04
N PHE A 11 -0.97 -5.19 26.60
CA PHE A 11 -1.84 -4.07 26.31
C PHE A 11 -1.80 -3.70 24.81
N LEU A 12 -0.61 -3.54 24.22
CA LEU A 12 -0.44 -3.17 22.81
C LEU A 12 -0.87 -4.26 21.83
N THR A 13 -0.71 -5.53 22.23
CA THR A 13 -1.01 -6.66 21.34
C THR A 13 -2.42 -7.18 21.47
N TYR A 14 -3.10 -6.97 22.60
CA TYR A 14 -4.40 -7.58 22.88
C TYR A 14 -5.42 -6.59 23.43
N ASP A 15 -5.17 -5.98 24.59
CA ASP A 15 -6.21 -5.25 25.32
C ASP A 15 -6.67 -3.98 24.57
N ILE A 16 -5.76 -3.23 23.95
CA ILE A 16 -6.07 -2.00 23.22
C ILE A 16 -7.04 -2.23 22.06
N TRP A 17 -7.02 -3.42 21.44
CA TRP A 17 -7.84 -3.76 20.28
C TRP A 17 -9.31 -4.00 20.61
N ARG A 18 -9.62 -4.33 21.88
CA ARG A 18 -10.97 -4.59 22.38
C ARG A 18 -11.68 -3.34 22.84
N ILE A 19 -10.97 -2.23 23.02
CA ILE A 19 -11.55 -0.97 23.48
C ILE A 19 -12.40 -0.37 22.37
N THR A 20 -13.72 -0.20 22.65
CA THR A 20 -14.70 0.43 21.76
C THR A 20 -14.85 1.92 22.04
N GLU A 21 -15.50 2.65 21.10
CA GLU A 21 -15.70 4.10 21.19
C GLU A 21 -16.56 4.48 22.41
N ASP A 22 -17.47 3.60 22.81
CA ASP A 22 -18.42 3.84 23.91
C ASP A 22 -17.79 3.69 25.31
N GLU A 23 -16.63 3.00 25.41
CA GLU A 23 -15.97 2.72 26.69
C GLU A 23 -15.03 3.82 27.17
N VAL A 24 -14.63 4.73 26.25
CA VAL A 24 -13.59 5.75 26.54
C VAL A 24 -13.95 7.11 25.95
N THR A 25 -13.37 8.18 26.53
CA THR A 25 -13.55 9.52 26.00
C THR A 25 -12.98 9.66 24.59
N ARG A 26 -13.59 10.46 23.73
CA ARG A 26 -13.15 10.69 22.32
C ARG A 26 -11.65 10.98 22.17
N THR A 27 -11.07 11.73 23.11
CA THR A 27 -9.63 12.06 23.08
C THR A 27 -8.77 10.82 23.32
N LYS A 28 -9.13 9.99 24.28
CA LYS A 28 -8.42 8.72 24.56
C LYS A 28 -8.58 7.72 23.41
N PHE A 29 -9.78 7.63 22.85
CA PHE A 29 -10.04 6.77 21.69
C PHE A 29 -9.20 7.18 20.48
N SER A 30 -9.07 8.49 20.20
CA SER A 30 -8.21 9.00 19.14
C SER A 30 -6.74 8.64 19.37
N LEU A 31 -6.24 8.76 20.61
CA LEU A 31 -4.87 8.35 20.97
C LEU A 31 -4.67 6.84 20.79
N TYR A 32 -5.63 6.02 21.21
CA TYR A 32 -5.57 4.57 21.01
C TYR A 32 -5.56 4.20 19.53
N ASN A 33 -6.33 4.88 18.69
CA ASN A 33 -6.31 4.67 17.25
C ASN A 33 -4.96 5.01 16.63
N ILE A 34 -4.28 6.06 17.08
CA ILE A 34 -2.91 6.37 16.63
C ILE A 34 -1.96 5.25 17.03
N ILE A 35 -2.02 4.78 18.28
CA ILE A 35 -1.16 3.68 18.76
C ILE A 35 -1.45 2.39 17.98
N LYS A 36 -2.72 2.04 17.78
CA LYS A 36 -3.15 0.89 16.96
C LYS A 36 -2.60 1.00 15.52
N THR A 37 -2.71 2.19 14.90
CA THR A 37 -2.23 2.44 13.53
C THR A 37 -0.72 2.23 13.42
N VAL A 38 0.06 2.80 14.35
CA VAL A 38 1.52 2.65 14.37
C VAL A 38 1.92 1.20 14.59
N TYR A 39 1.29 0.53 15.56
CA TYR A 39 1.54 -0.89 15.82
C TYR A 39 1.25 -1.75 14.58
N LEU A 40 0.08 -1.55 13.95
CA LEU A 40 -0.32 -2.27 12.76
C LEU A 40 0.68 -2.03 11.61
N CYS A 41 1.07 -0.78 11.39
CA CYS A 41 2.04 -0.39 10.37
C CYS A 41 3.38 -1.14 10.58
N ILE A 42 3.94 -1.12 11.81
CA ILE A 42 5.21 -1.79 12.12
C ILE A 42 5.09 -3.31 11.94
N ASN A 43 4.01 -3.90 12.43
CA ASN A 43 3.79 -5.36 12.35
C ASN A 43 3.66 -5.82 10.89
N ARG A 44 2.88 -5.11 10.07
CA ARG A 44 2.72 -5.40 8.64
C ARG A 44 4.03 -5.18 7.88
N PHE A 45 4.70 -4.05 8.12
CA PHE A 45 5.99 -3.74 7.48
C PHE A 45 7.01 -4.86 7.69
N THR A 46 7.06 -5.41 8.91
CA THR A 46 7.98 -6.53 9.24
C THR A 46 7.50 -7.85 8.66
N LYS A 47 6.20 -8.18 8.82
CA LYS A 47 5.62 -9.44 8.36
C LYS A 47 5.68 -9.59 6.83
N ASP A 48 5.38 -8.51 6.10
CA ASP A 48 5.35 -8.49 4.64
C ASP A 48 6.74 -8.23 4.04
N ARG A 49 7.78 -8.19 4.90
CA ARG A 49 9.19 -8.01 4.52
C ARG A 49 9.41 -6.79 3.63
N MET A 50 8.81 -5.65 4.00
CA MET A 50 8.87 -4.44 3.18
C MET A 50 10.28 -3.89 3.02
N ALA A 51 11.19 -4.13 3.98
CA ALA A 51 12.60 -3.81 3.84
C ALA A 51 13.25 -4.52 2.61
N ASN A 52 12.90 -5.79 2.37
CA ASN A 52 13.39 -6.52 1.18
C ASN A 52 12.80 -5.94 -0.13
N LYS A 53 11.55 -5.45 -0.08
CA LYS A 53 10.94 -4.75 -1.22
C LYS A 53 11.63 -3.42 -1.49
N ALA A 54 11.98 -2.67 -0.44
CA ALA A 54 12.77 -1.44 -0.56
C ALA A 54 14.11 -1.71 -1.25
N SER A 55 14.82 -2.81 -0.88
CA SER A 55 16.07 -3.22 -1.54
C SER A 55 15.88 -3.54 -3.01
N ALA A 56 14.81 -4.26 -3.36
CA ALA A 56 14.49 -4.59 -4.75
C ALA A 56 14.16 -3.33 -5.57
N LEU A 57 13.41 -2.37 -4.98
CA LEU A 57 13.12 -1.09 -5.62
C LEU A 57 14.39 -0.23 -5.76
N THR A 58 15.30 -0.25 -4.79
CA THR A 58 16.60 0.40 -4.86
C THR A 58 17.41 -0.09 -6.06
N TYR A 59 17.50 -1.40 -6.21
CA TYR A 59 18.20 -2.00 -7.35
C TYR A 59 17.52 -1.63 -8.69
N SER A 60 16.20 -1.75 -8.77
CA SER A 60 15.45 -1.38 -9.98
C SER A 60 15.60 0.10 -10.32
N THR A 61 15.63 0.99 -9.31
CA THR A 61 15.84 2.43 -9.49
C THR A 61 17.24 2.73 -9.99
N LEU A 62 18.25 2.07 -9.43
CA LEU A 62 19.65 2.24 -9.89
C LEU A 62 19.80 1.90 -11.38
N LEU A 63 19.19 0.79 -11.82
CA LEU A 63 19.23 0.40 -13.24
C LEU A 63 18.42 1.36 -14.12
N ALA A 64 17.36 1.97 -13.60
CA ALA A 64 16.49 2.86 -14.35
C ALA A 64 16.92 4.33 -14.33
N ILE A 65 17.91 4.72 -13.52
CA ILE A 65 18.35 6.13 -13.36
C ILE A 65 18.77 6.73 -14.70
N VAL A 66 19.63 6.05 -15.43
CA VAL A 66 20.11 6.53 -16.74
C VAL A 66 18.99 6.56 -17.77
N PRO A 67 18.19 5.50 -17.97
CA PRO A 67 16.99 5.53 -18.80
C PRO A 67 16.03 6.67 -18.48
N ILE A 68 15.71 6.90 -17.20
CA ILE A 68 14.80 7.97 -16.78
C ILE A 68 15.38 9.33 -17.16
N LEU A 69 16.63 9.58 -16.84
CA LEU A 69 17.30 10.85 -17.18
C LEU A 69 17.33 11.07 -18.69
N ALA A 70 17.66 10.05 -19.48
CA ALA A 70 17.66 10.15 -20.94
C ALA A 70 16.27 10.54 -21.49
N ILE A 71 15.19 9.94 -20.98
CA ILE A 71 13.83 10.28 -21.38
C ILE A 71 13.47 11.71 -20.93
N LEU A 72 13.77 12.08 -19.69
CA LEU A 72 13.50 13.42 -19.17
C LEU A 72 14.20 14.51 -19.98
N PHE A 73 15.48 14.32 -20.29
CA PHE A 73 16.25 15.26 -21.14
C PHE A 73 15.76 15.28 -22.57
N ALA A 74 15.37 14.13 -23.15
CA ALA A 74 14.79 14.06 -24.50
C ALA A 74 13.47 14.86 -24.59
N VAL A 75 12.60 14.68 -23.61
CA VAL A 75 11.32 15.42 -23.51
C VAL A 75 11.59 16.91 -23.29
N ALA A 76 12.46 17.28 -22.33
CA ALA A 76 12.81 18.67 -22.06
C ALA A 76 13.38 19.37 -23.29
N ARG A 77 14.26 18.69 -24.06
CA ARG A 77 14.81 19.19 -25.33
C ARG A 77 13.71 19.39 -26.39
N GLY A 78 12.74 18.47 -26.45
CA GLY A 78 11.59 18.61 -27.35
C GLY A 78 10.75 19.87 -27.09
N PHE A 79 10.72 20.34 -25.84
CA PHE A 79 10.07 21.60 -25.44
C PHE A 79 11.01 22.82 -25.39
N GLY A 80 12.30 22.67 -25.70
CA GLY A 80 13.28 23.77 -25.65
C GLY A 80 13.77 24.11 -24.22
N PHE A 81 13.62 23.19 -23.25
CA PHE A 81 13.99 23.40 -21.84
C PHE A 81 15.31 22.71 -21.45
N ASP A 82 16.12 22.29 -22.42
CA ASP A 82 17.39 21.56 -22.21
C ASP A 82 18.35 22.28 -21.27
N ASN A 83 18.61 23.58 -21.50
CA ASN A 83 19.50 24.37 -20.65
C ASN A 83 19.00 24.51 -19.19
N LEU A 84 17.69 24.68 -19.02
CA LEU A 84 17.08 24.76 -17.68
C LEU A 84 17.17 23.43 -16.94
N MET A 85 16.93 22.30 -17.62
CA MET A 85 17.07 20.97 -17.04
C MET A 85 18.52 20.69 -16.64
N GLU A 86 19.49 21.00 -17.49
CA GLU A 86 20.90 20.82 -17.19
C GLU A 86 21.33 21.63 -15.97
N HIS A 87 20.91 22.90 -15.89
CA HIS A 87 21.20 23.75 -14.76
C HIS A 87 20.58 23.23 -13.44
N GLN A 88 19.33 22.76 -13.49
CA GLN A 88 18.68 22.17 -12.32
C GLN A 88 19.35 20.86 -11.88
N PHE A 89 19.77 20.05 -12.84
CA PHE A 89 20.45 18.79 -12.55
C PHE A 89 21.81 19.06 -11.88
N ARG A 90 22.59 20.01 -12.41
CA ARG A 90 23.88 20.43 -11.82
C ARG A 90 23.71 20.95 -10.39
N ASN A 91 22.69 21.75 -10.13
CA ASN A 91 22.41 22.31 -8.79
C ASN A 91 21.89 21.26 -7.82
N GLY A 92 21.11 20.28 -8.28
CA GLY A 92 20.49 19.24 -7.46
C GLY A 92 21.49 18.23 -6.89
N PHE A 93 22.60 17.98 -7.59
CA PHE A 93 23.65 17.03 -7.16
C PHE A 93 24.73 17.66 -6.23
N GLY A 94 24.50 18.87 -5.73
CA GLY A 94 25.23 19.39 -4.57
C GLY A 94 26.75 19.51 -4.66
N GLY A 95 27.29 19.78 -5.86
CA GLY A 95 28.73 20.09 -6.03
C GLY A 95 29.63 18.91 -6.36
N ASN A 96 29.11 17.70 -6.57
CA ASN A 96 29.89 16.59 -7.11
C ASN A 96 29.94 16.71 -8.65
N THR A 97 30.82 17.60 -9.11
CA THR A 97 30.98 17.95 -10.55
C THR A 97 31.33 16.75 -11.40
N GLU A 98 32.16 15.84 -10.91
CA GLU A 98 32.67 14.70 -11.68
C GLU A 98 31.56 13.67 -11.99
N THR A 99 30.75 13.31 -11.00
CA THR A 99 29.61 12.39 -11.19
C THR A 99 28.53 13.03 -12.06
N THR A 100 28.26 14.31 -11.86
CA THR A 100 27.27 15.08 -12.64
C THR A 100 27.69 15.16 -14.11
N GLU A 101 28.94 15.48 -14.39
CA GLU A 101 29.51 15.54 -15.72
C GLU A 101 29.51 14.17 -16.41
N ALA A 102 29.84 13.10 -15.68
CA ALA A 102 29.82 11.74 -16.22
C ALA A 102 28.38 11.34 -16.65
N ILE A 103 27.37 11.63 -15.81
CA ILE A 103 25.96 11.34 -16.12
C ILE A 103 25.47 12.18 -17.31
N LEU A 104 25.74 13.50 -17.31
CA LEU A 104 25.37 14.40 -18.41
C LEU A 104 26.06 14.03 -19.73
N SER A 105 27.34 13.72 -19.68
CA SER A 105 28.11 13.22 -20.84
C SER A 105 27.49 11.94 -21.40
N PHE A 106 27.15 11.00 -20.53
CA PHE A 106 26.48 9.76 -20.94
C PHE A 106 25.11 10.01 -21.58
N VAL A 107 24.27 10.84 -20.96
CA VAL A 107 22.95 11.22 -21.49
C VAL A 107 23.09 11.95 -22.83
N ASN A 108 24.00 12.93 -22.92
CA ASN A 108 24.24 13.67 -24.16
C ASN A 108 24.83 12.79 -25.27
N SER A 109 25.73 11.88 -24.95
CA SER A 109 26.25 10.91 -25.91
C SER A 109 25.15 10.01 -26.44
N TYR A 110 24.28 9.55 -25.56
CA TYR A 110 23.09 8.75 -25.91
C TYR A 110 22.17 9.52 -26.86
N LEU A 111 21.85 10.77 -26.51
CA LEU A 111 20.96 11.64 -27.32
C LEU A 111 21.60 12.08 -28.65
N SER A 112 22.93 12.23 -28.73
CA SER A 112 23.65 12.64 -29.94
C SER A 112 23.86 11.49 -30.92
N GLN A 113 23.99 10.27 -30.43
CA GLN A 113 24.16 9.07 -31.27
C GLN A 113 22.88 8.67 -32.02
N THR A 114 21.75 9.40 -31.80
CA THR A 114 20.46 9.16 -32.47
C THR A 114 20.46 9.42 -34.00
N LYS A 115 21.60 9.46 -34.67
CA LYS A 115 21.69 9.70 -36.13
C LYS A 115 21.74 8.43 -36.98
N GLY A 116 21.67 7.23 -36.43
CA GLY A 116 21.93 6.00 -37.21
C GLY A 116 21.07 4.79 -36.88
N GLY A 117 19.98 4.60 -37.59
CA GLY A 117 19.40 3.28 -37.92
C GLY A 117 18.70 2.46 -36.83
N ILE A 118 18.42 1.20 -37.16
CA ILE A 118 17.63 0.21 -36.40
C ILE A 118 18.13 -0.02 -34.97
N PHE A 119 19.43 0.08 -34.70
CA PHE A 119 20.02 -0.10 -33.36
C PHE A 119 19.53 0.94 -32.34
N ILE A 120 19.14 2.12 -32.79
CA ILE A 120 18.62 3.20 -31.93
C ILE A 120 17.20 2.91 -31.52
N GLY A 121 16.39 2.39 -32.44
CA GLY A 121 15.02 1.99 -32.11
C GLY A 121 15.00 0.90 -31.02
N VAL A 122 15.86 -0.10 -31.13
CA VAL A 122 16.01 -1.17 -30.13
C VAL A 122 16.49 -0.61 -28.78
N GLY A 123 17.49 0.30 -28.79
CA GLY A 123 17.99 0.94 -27.58
C GLY A 123 16.92 1.77 -26.86
N LEU A 124 16.12 2.56 -27.60
CA LEU A 124 15.03 3.34 -27.04
C LEU A 124 13.92 2.45 -26.43
N VAL A 125 13.57 1.37 -27.13
CA VAL A 125 12.59 0.39 -26.62
C VAL A 125 13.09 -0.25 -25.33
N MET A 126 14.38 -0.62 -25.26
CA MET A 126 14.96 -1.18 -24.02
C MET A 126 14.96 -0.17 -22.86
N LEU A 127 15.25 1.11 -23.12
CA LEU A 127 15.18 2.15 -22.09
C LEU A 127 13.73 2.32 -21.57
N LEU A 128 12.77 2.45 -22.48
CA LEU A 128 11.35 2.55 -22.12
C LEU A 128 10.90 1.32 -21.32
N TRP A 129 11.31 0.12 -21.75
CA TRP A 129 11.01 -1.12 -21.04
C TRP A 129 11.55 -1.12 -19.61
N THR A 130 12.80 -0.68 -19.41
CA THR A 130 13.41 -0.60 -18.08
C THR A 130 12.65 0.35 -17.16
N VAL A 131 12.22 1.49 -17.67
CA VAL A 131 11.45 2.47 -16.93
C VAL A 131 10.05 1.97 -16.61
N ILE A 132 9.37 1.36 -17.56
CA ILE A 132 8.05 0.73 -17.37
C ILE A 132 8.14 -0.37 -16.30
N ASN A 133 9.20 -1.19 -16.33
CA ASN A 133 9.42 -2.22 -15.30
C ASN A 133 9.63 -1.63 -13.90
N LEU A 134 10.39 -0.54 -13.77
CA LEU A 134 10.53 0.13 -12.47
C LEU A 134 9.17 0.59 -11.93
N VAL A 135 8.41 1.34 -12.73
CA VAL A 135 7.11 1.87 -12.29
C VAL A 135 6.12 0.74 -12.01
N SER A 136 6.16 -0.33 -12.81
CA SER A 136 5.35 -1.55 -12.56
C SER A 136 5.73 -2.23 -11.23
N ASN A 137 7.03 -2.32 -10.90
CA ASN A 137 7.48 -2.88 -9.62
C ASN A 137 7.04 -2.02 -8.42
N ILE A 138 7.03 -0.69 -8.58
CA ILE A 138 6.49 0.23 -7.59
C ILE A 138 4.98 -0.03 -7.42
N GLU A 139 4.21 -0.03 -8.52
CA GLU A 139 2.77 -0.28 -8.49
C GLU A 139 2.44 -1.63 -7.85
N ILE A 140 3.12 -2.71 -8.22
CA ILE A 140 2.93 -4.05 -7.65
C ILE A 140 3.16 -4.03 -6.14
N THR A 141 4.21 -3.32 -5.69
CA THR A 141 4.53 -3.22 -4.26
C THR A 141 3.43 -2.46 -3.51
N PHE A 142 2.94 -1.35 -4.06
CA PHE A 142 1.84 -0.58 -3.48
C PHE A 142 0.52 -1.36 -3.49
N ASN A 143 0.18 -2.01 -4.59
CA ASN A 143 -1.02 -2.86 -4.69
C ASN A 143 -0.97 -4.01 -3.67
N ARG A 144 0.21 -4.55 -3.37
CA ARG A 144 0.38 -5.56 -2.33
C ARG A 144 0.13 -5.00 -0.92
N ILE A 145 0.61 -3.79 -0.61
CA ILE A 145 0.32 -3.10 0.65
C ILE A 145 -1.20 -2.92 0.81
N TRP A 146 -1.89 -2.57 -0.27
CA TRP A 146 -3.33 -2.33 -0.31
C TRP A 146 -4.17 -3.60 -0.50
N GLU A 147 -3.55 -4.77 -0.56
CA GLU A 147 -4.21 -6.08 -0.77
C GLU A 147 -5.07 -6.12 -2.05
N VAL A 148 -4.71 -5.33 -3.06
CA VAL A 148 -5.42 -5.26 -4.34
C VAL A 148 -5.13 -6.50 -5.17
N LYS A 149 -6.17 -7.27 -5.51
CA LYS A 149 -6.05 -8.53 -6.29
C LYS A 149 -5.94 -8.30 -7.79
N LYS A 150 -6.57 -7.22 -8.32
CA LYS A 150 -6.58 -6.93 -9.78
C LYS A 150 -5.53 -5.86 -10.10
N ALA A 151 -4.53 -6.22 -10.92
CA ALA A 151 -3.59 -5.25 -11.48
C ALA A 151 -4.27 -4.39 -12.57
N ARG A 152 -3.74 -3.18 -12.82
CA ARG A 152 -4.18 -2.36 -13.97
C ARG A 152 -3.91 -3.08 -15.27
N SER A 153 -4.77 -2.87 -16.28
CA SER A 153 -4.52 -3.39 -17.63
C SER A 153 -3.25 -2.77 -18.23
N MET A 154 -2.54 -3.50 -19.10
CA MET A 154 -1.30 -3.01 -19.73
C MET A 154 -1.51 -1.69 -20.48
N TYR A 155 -2.64 -1.54 -21.17
CA TYR A 155 -2.98 -0.30 -21.87
C TYR A 155 -3.06 0.90 -20.91
N ARG A 156 -3.76 0.76 -19.79
CA ARG A 156 -3.87 1.81 -18.77
C ARG A 156 -2.52 2.12 -18.11
N LYS A 157 -1.70 1.10 -17.85
CA LYS A 157 -0.33 1.30 -17.34
C LYS A 157 0.51 2.18 -18.28
N ILE A 158 0.52 1.85 -19.57
CA ILE A 158 1.30 2.61 -20.56
C ILE A 158 0.81 4.06 -20.63
N THR A 159 -0.51 4.27 -20.68
CA THR A 159 -1.09 5.64 -20.76
C THR A 159 -0.76 6.46 -19.51
N ASP A 160 -0.95 5.89 -18.32
CA ASP A 160 -0.70 6.58 -17.04
C ASP A 160 0.81 6.92 -16.91
N TYR A 161 1.68 5.98 -17.24
CA TYR A 161 3.13 6.18 -17.14
C TYR A 161 3.66 7.17 -18.17
N PHE A 162 3.16 7.10 -19.40
CA PHE A 162 3.52 8.06 -20.44
C PHE A 162 3.10 9.49 -20.05
N SER A 163 1.88 9.65 -19.53
CA SER A 163 1.41 10.95 -19.03
C SER A 163 2.29 11.48 -17.90
N MET A 164 2.70 10.61 -16.95
CA MET A 164 3.60 10.97 -15.86
C MET A 164 4.98 11.43 -16.37
N PHE A 165 5.56 10.70 -17.34
CA PHE A 165 6.85 11.06 -17.93
C PHE A 165 6.81 12.35 -18.77
N LEU A 166 5.67 12.65 -19.39
CA LEU A 166 5.48 13.91 -20.11
C LEU A 166 5.36 15.11 -19.16
N LEU A 167 4.68 14.93 -18.01
CA LEU A 167 4.48 15.99 -17.02
C LEU A 167 5.72 16.26 -16.16
N MET A 168 6.55 15.24 -15.88
CA MET A 168 7.72 15.37 -15.00
C MET A 168 8.69 16.48 -15.41
N PRO A 169 9.16 16.59 -16.66
CA PRO A 169 10.04 17.68 -17.07
C PRO A 169 9.43 19.05 -16.85
N ILE A 170 8.15 19.20 -17.16
CA ILE A 170 7.40 20.46 -16.97
C ILE A 170 7.39 20.84 -15.49
N LEU A 171 7.10 19.87 -14.61
CA LEU A 171 7.10 20.11 -13.15
C LEU A 171 8.51 20.47 -12.63
N ILE A 172 9.56 19.84 -13.14
CA ILE A 172 10.94 20.14 -12.76
C ILE A 172 11.31 21.57 -13.20
N VAL A 173 10.95 21.97 -14.42
CA VAL A 173 11.20 23.31 -14.94
C VAL A 173 10.43 24.38 -14.14
N VAL A 174 9.15 24.14 -13.84
CA VAL A 174 8.32 25.02 -13.03
C VAL A 174 8.88 25.13 -11.62
N SER A 175 9.28 24.04 -11.00
CA SER A 175 9.89 24.02 -9.66
C SER A 175 11.22 24.80 -9.64
N GLY A 176 12.05 24.62 -10.66
CA GLY A 176 13.30 25.35 -10.81
C GLY A 176 13.10 26.83 -11.06
N GLY A 177 12.16 27.20 -11.93
CA GLY A 177 11.79 28.60 -12.18
C GLY A 177 11.28 29.26 -10.91
N LEU A 178 10.44 28.58 -10.14
CA LEU A 178 9.95 29.06 -8.85
C LEU A 178 11.08 29.27 -7.83
N SER A 179 12.05 28.36 -7.77
CA SER A 179 13.21 28.46 -6.90
C SER A 179 14.09 29.68 -7.24
N LEU A 180 14.36 29.92 -8.53
CA LEU A 180 15.09 31.10 -9.00
C LEU A 180 14.33 32.40 -8.70
N PHE A 181 13.04 32.45 -8.98
CA PHE A 181 12.17 33.59 -8.68
C PHE A 181 12.20 33.92 -7.20
N MET A 182 12.05 32.91 -6.33
CA MET A 182 12.10 33.07 -4.87
C MET A 182 13.47 33.55 -4.38
N SER A 183 14.57 33.06 -4.95
CA SER A 183 15.93 33.51 -4.61
C SER A 183 16.17 34.99 -4.97
N THR A 184 15.56 35.44 -6.07
CA THR A 184 15.63 36.85 -6.52
C THR A 184 14.81 37.76 -5.59
N ILE A 185 13.60 37.37 -5.23
CA ILE A 185 12.76 38.08 -4.27
C ILE A 185 13.48 38.21 -2.92
N LEU A 186 14.12 37.14 -2.42
CA LEU A 186 14.85 37.18 -1.14
C LEU A 186 15.98 38.19 -1.15
N LYS A 187 16.72 38.31 -2.27
CA LYS A 187 17.81 39.32 -2.39
C LYS A 187 17.28 40.76 -2.39
N GLN A 188 16.09 41.01 -2.96
CA GLN A 188 15.47 42.33 -2.99
C GLN A 188 14.80 42.70 -1.67
N MET A 189 14.51 41.74 -0.79
CA MET A 189 13.81 41.94 0.46
C MET A 189 14.73 42.12 1.68
N ASP A 190 16.06 42.13 1.51
CA ASP A 190 16.99 42.42 2.60
C ASP A 190 16.80 43.85 3.16
N ASP A 191 16.13 44.74 2.41
CA ASP A 191 15.76 46.09 2.83
C ASP A 191 14.52 46.14 3.79
N PHE A 192 13.74 45.04 3.93
CA PHE A 192 12.56 44.98 4.80
C PHE A 192 12.84 44.24 6.11
N VAL A 193 13.46 44.91 7.08
CA VAL A 193 13.95 44.32 8.34
C VAL A 193 12.90 43.54 9.15
N LEU A 194 11.63 43.95 9.13
CA LEU A 194 10.57 43.32 9.93
C LEU A 194 9.92 42.07 9.29
N LEU A 195 9.83 42.01 7.98
CA LEU A 195 9.17 40.93 7.24
C LEU A 195 10.15 39.85 6.74
N ALA A 196 11.44 40.20 6.64
CA ALA A 196 12.48 39.32 6.15
C ALA A 196 12.58 37.95 6.89
N PRO A 197 12.49 37.86 8.23
CA PRO A 197 12.57 36.55 8.93
C PRO A 197 11.42 35.62 8.59
N VAL A 198 10.18 36.16 8.52
CA VAL A 198 8.96 35.37 8.20
C VAL A 198 9.02 34.84 6.76
N MET A 199 9.42 35.69 5.82
CA MET A 199 9.54 35.31 4.43
C MET A 199 10.66 34.29 4.23
N LYS A 200 11.82 34.46 4.87
CA LYS A 200 12.91 33.48 4.84
C LYS A 200 12.46 32.11 5.40
N PHE A 201 11.64 32.11 6.46
CA PHE A 201 11.05 30.86 7.00
C PHE A 201 10.07 30.23 6.01
N MET A 202 9.15 31.01 5.43
CA MET A 202 8.19 30.52 4.44
C MET A 202 8.89 29.88 3.24
N ILE A 203 9.92 30.51 2.72
CA ILE A 203 10.70 29.99 1.58
C ILE A 203 11.43 28.69 1.94
N ARG A 204 12.00 28.58 3.14
CA ARG A 204 12.62 27.34 3.62
C ARG A 204 11.61 26.21 3.79
N LEU A 205 10.33 26.51 3.97
CA LEU A 205 9.27 25.51 4.09
C LEU A 205 8.83 24.93 2.74
N ILE A 206 9.04 25.65 1.63
CA ILE A 206 8.61 25.23 0.29
C ILE A 206 9.10 23.82 -0.09
N PRO A 207 10.39 23.45 0.05
CA PRO A 207 10.86 22.11 -0.26
C PRO A 207 10.16 21.04 0.57
N PHE A 208 9.84 21.31 1.83
CA PHE A 208 9.09 20.39 2.69
C PHE A 208 7.67 20.19 2.17
N VAL A 209 6.96 21.28 1.87
CA VAL A 209 5.58 21.22 1.34
C VAL A 209 5.55 20.46 0.02
N LEU A 210 6.47 20.74 -0.89
CA LEU A 210 6.57 20.01 -2.18
C LEU A 210 6.81 18.50 -1.95
N THR A 211 7.70 18.15 -1.03
CA THR A 211 7.97 16.75 -0.69
C THR A 211 6.75 16.09 -0.05
N TRP A 212 6.03 16.76 0.84
CA TRP A 212 4.78 16.28 1.43
C TRP A 212 3.71 16.02 0.38
N LEU A 213 3.53 16.95 -0.57
CA LEU A 213 2.59 16.80 -1.68
C LEU A 213 2.99 15.66 -2.61
N MET A 214 4.29 15.50 -2.88
CA MET A 214 4.81 14.41 -3.71
C MET A 214 4.49 13.04 -3.09
N PHE A 215 4.80 12.85 -1.79
CA PHE A 215 4.49 11.59 -1.11
C PHE A 215 2.98 11.37 -0.99
N THR A 216 2.21 12.42 -0.70
CA THR A 216 0.74 12.34 -0.66
C THR A 216 0.18 11.90 -2.01
N GLY A 217 0.63 12.52 -3.09
CA GLY A 217 0.27 12.13 -4.46
C GLY A 217 0.65 10.68 -4.78
N LEU A 218 1.88 10.28 -4.42
CA LEU A 218 2.34 8.90 -4.61
C LEU A 218 1.42 7.89 -3.90
N TYR A 219 1.02 8.17 -2.66
CA TYR A 219 0.14 7.29 -1.89
C TYR A 219 -1.29 7.22 -2.43
N ILE A 220 -1.76 8.25 -3.13
CA ILE A 220 -3.10 8.27 -3.74
C ILE A 220 -3.10 7.62 -5.12
N PHE A 221 -2.11 7.94 -5.96
CA PHE A 221 -2.14 7.57 -7.38
C PHE A 221 -1.53 6.20 -7.68
N MET A 222 -0.55 5.74 -6.87
CA MET A 222 0.12 4.46 -7.14
C MET A 222 -0.77 3.24 -6.89
N PRO A 223 -1.52 3.12 -5.79
CA PRO A 223 -2.40 1.96 -5.59
C PRO A 223 -3.57 1.96 -6.58
N ASN A 224 -3.97 0.77 -7.05
CA ASN A 224 -5.16 0.61 -7.88
C ASN A 224 -6.42 0.47 -7.01
N THR A 225 -6.63 1.41 -6.09
CA THR A 225 -7.79 1.45 -5.17
C THR A 225 -8.05 2.88 -4.69
N LYS A 226 -9.22 3.09 -4.09
CA LYS A 226 -9.61 4.41 -3.56
C LYS A 226 -8.90 4.70 -2.23
N VAL A 227 -7.99 5.67 -2.23
CA VAL A 227 -7.27 6.13 -1.04
C VAL A 227 -7.88 7.43 -0.52
N LYS A 228 -8.22 7.49 0.76
CA LYS A 228 -8.77 8.69 1.40
C LYS A 228 -7.67 9.74 1.58
N PHE A 229 -7.85 10.94 1.02
CA PHE A 229 -6.89 12.05 1.03
C PHE A 229 -6.33 12.35 2.43
N LYS A 230 -7.17 12.36 3.47
CA LYS A 230 -6.77 12.65 4.85
C LYS A 230 -5.64 11.73 5.35
N HIS A 231 -5.76 10.41 5.12
CA HIS A 231 -4.76 9.43 5.57
C HIS A 231 -3.49 9.50 4.74
N ALA A 232 -3.61 9.71 3.43
CA ALA A 232 -2.47 9.93 2.56
C ALA A 232 -1.69 11.21 2.91
N LEU A 233 -2.39 12.31 3.25
CA LEU A 233 -1.76 13.57 3.64
C LEU A 233 -0.97 13.44 4.94
N ILE A 234 -1.54 12.81 5.98
CA ILE A 234 -0.85 12.61 7.26
C ILE A 234 0.41 11.76 7.06
N ALA A 235 0.30 10.65 6.33
CA ALA A 235 1.44 9.80 6.03
C ALA A 235 2.45 10.50 5.11
N GLY A 236 2.00 11.32 4.15
CA GLY A 236 2.83 12.12 3.25
C GLY A 236 3.65 13.16 4.00
N ILE A 237 3.06 13.84 5.00
CA ILE A 237 3.79 14.78 5.88
C ILE A 237 4.86 14.04 6.68
N LEU A 238 4.53 12.90 7.30
CA LEU A 238 5.48 12.14 8.11
C LEU A 238 6.61 11.55 7.27
N ALA A 239 6.28 10.88 6.17
CA ALA A 239 7.26 10.29 5.26
C ALA A 239 8.12 11.36 4.57
N GLY A 240 7.51 12.46 4.10
CA GLY A 240 8.24 13.56 3.48
C GLY A 240 9.19 14.25 4.44
N SER A 241 8.79 14.44 5.72
CA SER A 241 9.68 14.97 6.74
C SER A 241 10.84 14.03 7.06
N ALA A 242 10.58 12.73 7.16
CA ALA A 242 11.62 11.73 7.37
C ALA A 242 12.57 11.64 6.15
N TYR A 243 12.05 11.77 4.92
CA TYR A 243 12.85 11.83 3.71
C TYR A 243 13.78 13.05 3.70
N GLN A 244 13.28 14.25 4.04
CA GLN A 244 14.09 15.46 4.12
C GLN A 244 15.19 15.34 5.19
N ALA A 245 14.88 14.74 6.34
CA ALA A 245 15.88 14.45 7.36
C ALA A 245 16.96 13.48 6.85
N SER A 246 16.54 12.40 6.16
CA SER A 246 17.44 11.44 5.53
C SER A 246 18.33 12.09 4.46
N GLN A 247 17.78 12.98 3.64
CA GLN A 247 18.53 13.74 2.64
C GLN A 247 19.56 14.66 3.26
N PHE A 248 19.18 15.37 4.32
CA PHE A 248 20.10 16.22 5.08
C PHE A 248 21.27 15.41 5.67
N LEU A 249 20.99 14.27 6.26
CA LEU A 249 22.03 13.36 6.79
C LEU A 249 22.94 12.84 5.65
N TYR A 250 22.38 12.47 4.50
CA TYR A 250 23.15 12.02 3.35
C TYR A 250 24.11 13.11 2.84
N ILE A 251 23.63 14.33 2.64
CA ILE A 251 24.47 15.46 2.17
C ILE A 251 25.59 15.72 3.17
N ASN A 252 25.29 15.78 4.45
CA ASN A 252 26.32 16.00 5.48
C ASN A 252 27.32 14.83 5.58
N SER A 253 26.87 13.58 5.39
CA SER A 253 27.76 12.42 5.38
C SER A 253 28.74 12.44 4.21
N GLN A 254 28.31 12.91 3.04
CA GLN A 254 29.22 13.11 1.90
C GLN A 254 30.32 14.13 2.18
N LEU A 255 29.98 15.26 2.83
CA LEU A 255 30.97 16.26 3.24
C LEU A 255 31.96 15.71 4.27
N TRP A 256 31.52 14.81 5.16
CA TRP A 256 32.38 14.13 6.12
C TRP A 256 33.32 13.14 5.44
N VAL A 257 32.78 12.30 4.57
CA VAL A 257 33.57 11.30 3.83
C VAL A 257 34.60 11.96 2.92
N SER A 258 34.27 13.06 2.26
CA SER A 258 35.23 13.80 1.42
C SER A 258 36.43 14.37 2.20
N LYS A 259 36.28 14.67 3.50
CA LYS A 259 37.37 15.06 4.39
C LYS A 259 38.28 13.91 4.81
N TYR A 260 37.77 12.66 4.82
CA TYR A 260 38.50 11.45 5.19
C TYR A 260 38.94 10.61 3.97
N ASN A 261 39.00 11.23 2.80
CA ASN A 261 39.24 10.59 1.50
C ASN A 261 40.61 9.87 1.31
N ALA A 262 41.43 9.80 2.35
CA ALA A 262 42.75 9.18 2.27
C ALA A 262 42.76 7.67 2.03
N ILE A 263 41.63 6.97 2.35
CA ILE A 263 41.56 5.49 2.29
C ILE A 263 40.62 4.99 1.21
N TYR A 264 39.42 5.60 1.04
CA TYR A 264 38.38 5.07 0.16
C TYR A 264 38.14 5.91 -1.11
N GLY A 265 38.68 7.13 -1.24
CA GLY A 265 38.54 7.98 -2.39
C GLY A 265 37.10 8.19 -2.86
N SER A 266 36.89 8.32 -4.17
CA SER A 266 35.58 8.44 -4.80
C SER A 266 34.73 7.17 -4.69
N PHE A 267 35.34 6.04 -4.30
CA PHE A 267 34.63 4.73 -4.21
C PHE A 267 33.56 4.70 -3.11
N ALA A 268 33.67 5.53 -2.07
CA ALA A 268 32.68 5.61 -0.98
C ALA A 268 31.33 6.24 -1.41
N ALA A 269 31.33 7.02 -2.47
CA ALA A 269 30.13 7.75 -2.93
C ALA A 269 29.00 6.81 -3.37
N LEU A 270 29.33 5.74 -4.10
CA LEU A 270 28.34 4.77 -4.58
C LEU A 270 27.64 4.00 -3.46
N PRO A 271 28.35 3.38 -2.48
CA PRO A 271 27.71 2.74 -1.35
C PRO A 271 26.83 3.69 -0.51
N LEU A 272 27.26 4.92 -0.28
CA LEU A 272 26.47 5.92 0.45
C LEU A 272 25.21 6.32 -0.32
N PHE A 273 25.29 6.48 -1.62
CA PHE A 273 24.15 6.74 -2.48
C PHE A 273 23.15 5.57 -2.44
N LEU A 274 23.61 4.32 -2.54
CA LEU A 274 22.76 3.14 -2.44
C LEU A 274 22.10 3.04 -1.08
N LEU A 275 22.82 3.31 0.00
CA LEU A 275 22.25 3.33 1.36
C LEU A 275 21.16 4.39 1.50
N TRP A 276 21.42 5.62 1.00
CA TRP A 276 20.43 6.68 1.01
C TRP A 276 19.18 6.32 0.18
N LEU A 277 19.36 5.74 -0.99
CA LEU A 277 18.28 5.30 -1.86
C LEU A 277 17.45 4.18 -1.19
N GLN A 278 18.12 3.24 -0.51
CA GLN A 278 17.49 2.19 0.29
C GLN A 278 16.65 2.77 1.43
N ILE A 279 17.19 3.72 2.17
CA ILE A 279 16.47 4.41 3.26
C ILE A 279 15.27 5.18 2.70
N SER A 280 15.44 5.85 1.56
CA SER A 280 14.37 6.59 0.88
C SER A 280 13.19 5.69 0.50
N TRP A 281 13.45 4.52 -0.10
CA TRP A 281 12.41 3.54 -0.39
C TRP A 281 11.80 2.93 0.87
N THR A 282 12.60 2.71 1.92
CA THR A 282 12.10 2.22 3.21
C THR A 282 11.11 3.21 3.82
N ILE A 283 11.43 4.50 3.84
CA ILE A 283 10.55 5.59 4.31
C ILE A 283 9.28 5.64 3.45
N CYS A 284 9.42 5.57 2.13
CA CYS A 284 8.31 5.59 1.18
C CYS A 284 7.32 4.45 1.44
N LEU A 285 7.81 3.21 1.55
CA LEU A 285 6.95 2.06 1.79
C LEU A 285 6.35 2.05 3.20
N PHE A 286 7.10 2.55 4.20
CA PHE A 286 6.56 2.71 5.56
C PHE A 286 5.41 3.71 5.59
N GLY A 287 5.50 4.83 4.86
CA GLY A 287 4.41 5.80 4.73
C GLY A 287 3.20 5.23 3.96
N ALA A 288 3.41 4.37 2.96
CA ALA A 288 2.33 3.67 2.28
C ALA A 288 1.59 2.71 3.23
N GLU A 289 2.32 1.93 4.04
CA GLU A 289 1.73 1.09 5.10
C GLU A 289 1.00 1.92 6.16
N LEU A 290 1.54 3.08 6.52
CA LEU A 290 0.89 3.99 7.48
C LEU A 290 -0.43 4.55 6.91
N THR A 291 -0.47 4.87 5.61
CA THR A 291 -1.69 5.31 4.92
C THR A 291 -2.74 4.22 4.96
N TYR A 292 -2.37 2.99 4.60
CA TYR A 292 -3.25 1.83 4.60
C TYR A 292 -3.75 1.51 6.00
N ALA A 293 -2.85 1.41 6.98
CA ALA A 293 -3.20 1.14 8.38
C ALA A 293 -4.14 2.21 8.94
N GLY A 294 -3.87 3.49 8.68
CA GLY A 294 -4.72 4.59 9.14
C GLY A 294 -6.11 4.58 8.52
N GLN A 295 -6.23 4.22 7.24
CA GLN A 295 -7.54 4.14 6.57
C GLN A 295 -8.36 2.94 7.05
N ASN A 296 -7.72 1.81 7.34
CA ASN A 296 -8.38 0.54 7.60
C ASN A 296 -8.34 0.11 9.08
N ILE A 297 -7.99 1.03 10.00
CA ILE A 297 -7.80 0.70 11.43
C ILE A 297 -9.04 0.09 12.06
N ARG A 298 -10.26 0.56 11.69
CA ARG A 298 -11.51 0.03 12.21
C ARG A 298 -11.70 -1.44 11.82
N SER A 299 -11.36 -1.79 10.59
CA SER A 299 -11.45 -3.18 10.08
C SER A 299 -10.47 -4.14 10.78
N PHE A 300 -9.34 -3.63 11.29
CA PHE A 300 -8.33 -4.44 11.98
C PHE A 300 -8.53 -4.52 13.50
N SER A 301 -9.42 -3.73 14.07
CA SER A 301 -9.63 -3.68 15.53
C SER A 301 -9.95 -5.04 16.16
N PHE A 302 -10.49 -5.97 15.37
CA PHE A 302 -10.90 -7.31 15.81
C PHE A 302 -10.09 -8.46 15.17
N ASP A 303 -9.07 -8.17 14.35
CA ASP A 303 -8.36 -9.19 13.54
C ASP A 303 -7.50 -10.16 14.36
N GLN A 304 -7.07 -9.77 15.57
CA GLN A 304 -6.26 -10.65 16.43
C GLN A 304 -7.04 -11.81 17.03
N ASP A 305 -8.33 -11.62 17.29
CA ASP A 305 -9.19 -12.67 17.85
C ASP A 305 -9.51 -13.78 16.82
N THR A 306 -9.35 -13.49 15.51
CA THR A 306 -9.69 -14.43 14.42
C THR A 306 -8.62 -15.47 14.09
N ARG A 307 -7.37 -15.28 14.53
CA ARG A 307 -6.26 -16.20 14.18
C ARG A 307 -6.39 -17.58 14.81
N ASN A 308 -7.02 -17.67 15.99
CA ASN A 308 -7.23 -18.91 16.76
C ASN A 308 -8.72 -19.19 16.99
N ILE A 309 -9.56 -18.80 16.04
CA ILE A 309 -11.00 -19.05 16.14
C ILE A 309 -11.27 -20.56 16.14
N SER A 310 -12.08 -21.02 17.11
CA SER A 310 -12.50 -22.42 17.15
C SER A 310 -13.44 -22.74 15.99
N ARG A 311 -13.45 -24.02 15.53
CA ARG A 311 -14.38 -24.47 14.51
C ARG A 311 -15.84 -24.11 14.89
N ARG A 312 -16.26 -24.42 16.10
CA ARG A 312 -17.61 -24.10 16.61
C ARG A 312 -17.94 -22.60 16.49
N TYR A 313 -17.00 -21.72 16.78
CA TYR A 313 -17.25 -20.28 16.70
C TYR A 313 -17.28 -19.80 15.24
N ARG A 314 -16.50 -20.42 14.36
CA ARG A 314 -16.57 -20.16 12.91
C ARG A 314 -17.93 -20.58 12.34
N ASP A 315 -18.42 -21.77 12.72
CA ASP A 315 -19.75 -22.27 12.32
C ASP A 315 -20.83 -21.30 12.80
N PHE A 316 -20.74 -20.79 14.04
CA PHE A 316 -21.63 -19.75 14.55
C PHE A 316 -21.63 -18.48 13.70
N ILE A 317 -20.46 -17.95 13.34
CA ILE A 317 -20.35 -16.75 12.48
C ILE A 317 -20.91 -17.04 11.08
N SER A 318 -20.70 -18.24 10.55
CA SER A 318 -21.26 -18.63 9.24
C SER A 318 -22.79 -18.67 9.28
N ILE A 319 -23.37 -19.22 10.34
CA ILE A 319 -24.83 -19.22 10.57
C ILE A 319 -25.34 -17.78 10.69
N LEU A 320 -24.67 -16.94 11.48
CA LEU A 320 -25.04 -15.54 11.69
C LEU A 320 -25.03 -14.75 10.36
N ILE A 321 -23.94 -14.79 9.61
CA ILE A 321 -23.82 -14.06 8.33
C ILE A 321 -24.88 -14.56 7.34
N MET A 322 -25.06 -15.87 7.22
CA MET A 322 -26.06 -16.42 6.29
C MET A 322 -27.49 -16.06 6.69
N SER A 323 -27.79 -16.04 7.99
CA SER A 323 -29.09 -15.58 8.52
C SER A 323 -29.35 -14.11 8.19
N LEU A 324 -28.35 -13.24 8.36
CA LEU A 324 -28.45 -11.80 8.02
C LEU A 324 -28.75 -11.60 6.54
N ILE A 325 -28.01 -12.31 5.66
CA ILE A 325 -28.21 -12.25 4.21
C ILE A 325 -29.62 -12.76 3.85
N ALA A 326 -30.05 -13.88 4.41
CA ALA A 326 -31.38 -14.46 4.15
C ALA A 326 -32.52 -13.54 4.61
N LYS A 327 -32.42 -12.93 5.78
CA LYS A 327 -33.41 -11.98 6.31
C LYS A 327 -33.53 -10.72 5.46
N ARG A 328 -32.40 -10.17 5.03
CA ARG A 328 -32.38 -8.95 4.21
C ARG A 328 -32.99 -9.22 2.83
N PHE A 329 -32.72 -10.42 2.27
CA PHE A 329 -33.33 -10.90 1.05
C PHE A 329 -34.84 -11.10 1.18
N GLU A 330 -35.33 -11.71 2.28
CA GLU A 330 -36.78 -11.88 2.59
C GLU A 330 -37.53 -10.54 2.65
N LYS A 331 -36.87 -9.50 3.21
CA LYS A 331 -37.47 -8.17 3.33
C LYS A 331 -37.32 -7.34 2.02
N ASN A 332 -36.75 -7.91 0.99
CA ASN A 332 -36.49 -7.21 -0.29
C ASN A 332 -35.67 -5.92 -0.14
N GLU A 333 -34.76 -5.91 0.85
CA GLU A 333 -33.80 -4.83 1.07
C GLU A 333 -32.56 -4.98 0.18
N PRO A 334 -31.78 -3.90 -0.05
CA PRO A 334 -30.53 -3.97 -0.81
C PRO A 334 -29.57 -5.02 -0.21
N PRO A 335 -28.83 -5.78 -1.05
CA PRO A 335 -27.92 -6.81 -0.57
C PRO A 335 -26.83 -6.26 0.33
N TYR A 336 -26.48 -7.00 1.39
CA TYR A 336 -25.37 -6.65 2.26
C TYR A 336 -24.03 -6.66 1.51
N THR A 337 -23.23 -5.62 1.71
CA THR A 337 -21.81 -5.65 1.42
C THR A 337 -21.02 -6.27 2.60
N ALA A 338 -19.79 -6.73 2.34
CA ALA A 338 -18.95 -7.24 3.43
C ALA A 338 -18.63 -6.17 4.49
N ALA A 339 -18.52 -4.91 4.06
CA ALA A 339 -18.25 -3.78 4.95
C ALA A 339 -19.44 -3.51 5.89
N GLU A 340 -20.67 -3.50 5.36
CA GLU A 340 -21.89 -3.32 6.18
C GLU A 340 -22.06 -4.42 7.22
N ILE A 341 -21.90 -5.71 6.84
CA ILE A 341 -21.94 -6.83 7.80
C ILE A 341 -20.92 -6.65 8.91
N SER A 342 -19.69 -6.25 8.53
CA SER A 342 -18.60 -6.03 9.49
C SER A 342 -18.89 -4.88 10.46
N GLU A 343 -19.36 -3.73 9.94
CA GLU A 343 -19.59 -2.53 10.74
C GLU A 343 -20.84 -2.61 11.62
N GLU A 344 -21.95 -3.09 11.08
CA GLU A 344 -23.23 -3.17 11.80
C GLU A 344 -23.21 -4.23 12.91
N HIS A 345 -22.54 -5.37 12.67
CA HIS A 345 -22.54 -6.50 13.59
C HIS A 345 -21.21 -6.71 14.31
N GLN A 346 -20.26 -5.75 14.18
CA GLN A 346 -18.95 -5.77 14.85
C GLN A 346 -18.18 -7.09 14.61
N ILE A 347 -18.34 -7.69 13.42
CA ILE A 347 -17.60 -8.88 13.01
C ILE A 347 -16.31 -8.40 12.31
N PRO A 348 -15.14 -8.98 12.63
CA PRO A 348 -13.90 -8.62 11.95
C PRO A 348 -14.03 -8.74 10.43
N ILE A 349 -13.71 -7.69 9.67
CA ILE A 349 -13.87 -7.68 8.21
C ILE A 349 -13.17 -8.86 7.53
N ARG A 350 -12.02 -9.25 8.06
CA ARG A 350 -11.27 -10.40 7.53
C ARG A 350 -12.02 -11.72 7.74
N LEU A 351 -12.63 -11.90 8.90
CA LEU A 351 -13.47 -13.07 9.18
C LEU A 351 -14.72 -13.05 8.31
N THR A 352 -15.36 -11.88 8.20
CA THR A 352 -16.52 -11.68 7.30
C THR A 352 -16.17 -12.07 5.88
N ASN A 353 -15.04 -11.55 5.33
CA ASN A 353 -14.60 -11.90 3.98
C ASN A 353 -14.23 -13.37 3.82
N GLN A 354 -13.62 -14.00 4.84
CA GLN A 354 -13.31 -15.43 4.80
C GLN A 354 -14.57 -16.29 4.79
N VAL A 355 -15.55 -15.93 5.61
CA VAL A 355 -16.83 -16.64 5.66
C VAL A 355 -17.63 -16.43 4.37
N LEU A 356 -17.72 -15.20 3.87
CA LEU A 356 -18.40 -14.91 2.61
C LEU A 356 -17.75 -15.66 1.44
N TYR A 357 -16.41 -15.70 1.38
CA TYR A 357 -15.70 -16.50 0.37
C TYR A 357 -16.03 -17.98 0.48
N GLN A 358 -16.05 -18.56 1.71
CA GLN A 358 -16.42 -19.96 1.92
C GLN A 358 -17.87 -20.24 1.50
N LEU A 359 -18.80 -19.33 1.87
CA LEU A 359 -20.23 -19.45 1.51
C LEU A 359 -20.44 -19.38 -0.02
N GLN A 360 -19.62 -18.62 -0.73
CA GLN A 360 -19.63 -18.52 -2.18
C GLN A 360 -19.06 -19.81 -2.83
N GLU A 361 -17.95 -20.33 -2.32
CA GLU A 361 -17.32 -21.57 -2.82
C GLU A 361 -18.23 -22.80 -2.65
N ILE A 362 -19.05 -22.83 -1.59
CA ILE A 362 -20.06 -23.87 -1.36
C ILE A 362 -21.42 -23.56 -2.02
N GLU A 363 -21.44 -22.53 -2.87
CA GLU A 363 -22.62 -22.14 -3.67
C GLU A 363 -23.88 -21.83 -2.83
N LEU A 364 -23.75 -21.24 -1.65
CA LEU A 364 -24.87 -20.77 -0.84
C LEU A 364 -25.19 -19.30 -1.04
N ILE A 365 -24.24 -18.51 -1.51
CA ILE A 365 -24.41 -17.10 -1.88
C ILE A 365 -23.76 -16.81 -3.22
N HIS A 366 -24.21 -15.74 -3.87
CA HIS A 366 -23.57 -15.17 -5.05
C HIS A 366 -23.39 -13.65 -4.91
N GLU A 367 -22.42 -13.14 -5.63
CA GLU A 367 -22.13 -11.69 -5.71
C GLU A 367 -23.10 -10.99 -6.64
N VAL A 368 -23.61 -9.83 -6.22
CA VAL A 368 -24.43 -8.93 -7.03
C VAL A 368 -23.88 -7.53 -6.94
N VAL A 369 -23.93 -6.79 -8.04
CA VAL A 369 -23.54 -5.37 -8.05
C VAL A 369 -24.68 -4.56 -7.46
N THR A 370 -24.44 -3.88 -6.33
CA THR A 370 -25.44 -3.09 -5.61
C THR A 370 -25.62 -1.70 -6.18
N ASP A 371 -24.58 -1.12 -6.77
CA ASP A 371 -24.61 0.21 -7.43
C ASP A 371 -23.68 0.20 -8.64
N GLU A 372 -24.22 0.46 -9.82
CA GLU A 372 -23.45 0.53 -11.07
C GLU A 372 -22.36 1.62 -11.06
N LYS A 373 -22.51 2.66 -10.23
CA LYS A 373 -21.54 3.76 -10.14
C LYS A 373 -20.38 3.50 -9.20
N SER A 374 -20.61 2.72 -8.13
CA SER A 374 -19.58 2.43 -7.11
C SER A 374 -18.91 1.08 -7.31
N GLU A 375 -19.43 0.21 -8.17
CA GLU A 375 -18.99 -1.19 -8.33
C GLU A 375 -18.95 -1.94 -6.98
N GLU A 376 -19.79 -1.57 -6.02
CA GLU A 376 -19.88 -2.24 -4.73
C GLU A 376 -20.56 -3.60 -4.87
N ILE A 377 -19.89 -4.62 -4.29
CA ILE A 377 -20.35 -6.01 -4.34
C ILE A 377 -21.17 -6.29 -3.10
N GLY A 378 -22.43 -6.67 -3.30
CA GLY A 378 -23.30 -7.22 -2.28
C GLY A 378 -23.47 -8.72 -2.41
N TYR A 379 -24.10 -9.36 -1.43
CA TYR A 379 -24.27 -10.82 -1.37
C TYR A 379 -25.74 -11.18 -1.23
N GLN A 380 -26.18 -12.16 -2.03
CA GLN A 380 -27.54 -12.70 -2.01
C GLN A 380 -27.52 -14.23 -1.89
N PRO A 381 -28.59 -14.87 -1.33
CA PRO A 381 -28.70 -16.32 -1.34
C PRO A 381 -28.74 -16.87 -2.78
N SER A 382 -28.06 -18.00 -3.02
CA SER A 382 -28.05 -18.69 -4.32
C SER A 382 -29.16 -19.75 -4.45
N MET A 383 -29.89 -20.01 -3.37
CA MET A 383 -30.97 -20.99 -3.32
C MET A 383 -32.20 -20.42 -2.59
N ASP A 384 -33.34 -21.12 -2.68
CA ASP A 384 -34.58 -20.73 -1.99
C ASP A 384 -34.38 -20.65 -0.47
N ILE A 385 -34.66 -19.47 0.10
CA ILE A 385 -34.52 -19.20 1.54
C ILE A 385 -35.43 -20.09 2.40
N ASN A 386 -36.52 -20.67 1.83
CA ASN A 386 -37.40 -21.61 2.52
C ASN A 386 -36.82 -23.04 2.58
N GLN A 387 -35.78 -23.34 1.81
CA GLN A 387 -35.03 -24.59 1.87
C GLN A 387 -33.69 -24.41 2.59
N LEU A 388 -33.26 -23.17 2.81
CA LEU A 388 -31.99 -22.81 3.40
C LEU A 388 -32.09 -22.90 4.94
N ASN A 389 -31.74 -24.08 5.48
CA ASN A 389 -31.70 -24.35 6.90
C ASN A 389 -30.28 -24.53 7.43
N VAL A 390 -30.13 -24.59 8.75
CA VAL A 390 -28.81 -24.73 9.41
C VAL A 390 -28.10 -26.02 9.01
N ALA A 391 -28.83 -27.12 8.73
CA ALA A 391 -28.22 -28.38 8.33
C ALA A 391 -27.58 -28.26 6.95
N VAL A 392 -28.24 -27.67 5.95
CA VAL A 392 -27.71 -27.45 4.61
C VAL A 392 -26.43 -26.63 4.64
N LEU A 393 -26.39 -25.58 5.47
CA LEU A 393 -25.20 -24.76 5.62
C LEU A 393 -24.03 -25.55 6.20
N LEU A 394 -24.26 -26.25 7.31
CA LEU A 394 -23.18 -26.96 8.02
C LEU A 394 -22.71 -28.20 7.27
N ASP A 395 -23.60 -28.92 6.59
CA ASP A 395 -23.25 -30.07 5.76
C ASP A 395 -22.34 -29.66 4.60
N ARG A 396 -22.70 -28.58 3.87
CA ARG A 396 -21.84 -28.05 2.81
C ARG A 396 -20.50 -27.52 3.31
N LEU A 397 -20.45 -26.93 4.51
CA LEU A 397 -19.19 -26.49 5.14
C LEU A 397 -18.32 -27.67 5.58
N ASP A 398 -18.92 -28.74 6.08
CA ASP A 398 -18.21 -29.94 6.55
C ASP A 398 -17.66 -30.78 5.39
N THR A 399 -18.37 -30.83 4.26
CA THR A 399 -17.98 -31.57 3.06
C THR A 399 -17.11 -30.73 2.10
N TYR A 400 -16.89 -29.47 2.38
CA TYR A 400 -16.06 -28.60 1.54
C TYR A 400 -14.59 -28.98 1.63
N GLY A 401 -14.03 -29.42 0.51
CA GLY A 401 -12.65 -29.80 0.36
C GLY A 401 -12.48 -31.20 -0.25
N SER A 402 -11.26 -31.72 -0.23
CA SER A 402 -10.96 -33.05 -0.75
C SER A 402 -10.98 -34.08 0.36
N GLU A 403 -11.76 -35.13 0.20
CA GLU A 403 -11.75 -36.33 1.03
C GLU A 403 -10.99 -37.49 0.38
N ASN A 404 -10.39 -37.27 -0.81
CA ASN A 404 -9.70 -38.27 -1.58
C ASN A 404 -8.20 -38.35 -1.18
N PHE A 405 -7.96 -38.94 -0.03
CA PHE A 405 -6.60 -39.28 0.44
C PHE A 405 -6.37 -40.77 0.36
N LYS A 406 -5.06 -41.20 0.37
CA LYS A 406 -4.64 -42.59 0.37
C LYS A 406 -4.89 -43.33 1.70
N ILE A 407 -5.78 -42.84 2.54
CA ILE A 407 -6.20 -43.49 3.79
C ILE A 407 -7.39 -44.38 3.44
N ASP A 408 -7.30 -45.64 3.81
CA ASP A 408 -8.37 -46.62 3.57
C ASP A 408 -9.46 -46.44 4.63
N LYS A 409 -10.40 -45.56 4.34
CA LYS A 409 -11.55 -45.26 5.19
C LYS A 409 -12.69 -46.25 5.04
N ASP A 410 -12.64 -47.09 4.02
CA ASP A 410 -13.73 -48.03 3.66
C ASP A 410 -13.47 -49.43 4.26
N GLU A 411 -12.22 -49.83 4.47
CA GLU A 411 -11.82 -51.11 5.05
C GLU A 411 -11.09 -50.95 6.39
N GLU A 412 -9.89 -50.36 6.40
CA GLU A 412 -9.01 -50.30 7.58
C GLU A 412 -9.55 -49.38 8.72
N PHE A 413 -10.16 -48.24 8.35
CA PHE A 413 -10.63 -47.24 9.30
C PHE A 413 -12.16 -46.98 9.19
N ASN A 414 -12.90 -47.98 8.82
CA ASN A 414 -14.36 -47.90 8.59
C ASN A 414 -15.13 -47.56 9.89
N ASP A 415 -14.73 -48.11 11.02
CA ASP A 415 -15.41 -47.89 12.29
C ASP A 415 -15.31 -46.41 12.74
N GLU A 416 -14.14 -45.80 12.64
CA GLU A 416 -13.92 -44.39 12.97
C GLU A 416 -14.68 -43.48 12.02
N TRP A 417 -14.66 -43.79 10.72
CA TRP A 417 -15.38 -43.01 9.72
C TRP A 417 -16.90 -43.11 9.92
N LYS A 418 -17.41 -44.27 10.21
CA LYS A 418 -18.83 -44.54 10.43
C LYS A 418 -19.34 -43.81 11.70
N VAL A 419 -18.61 -43.85 12.81
CA VAL A 419 -18.97 -43.14 14.03
C VAL A 419 -19.04 -41.63 13.78
N LEU A 420 -18.11 -41.04 13.01
CA LEU A 420 -18.11 -39.64 12.65
C LEU A 420 -19.33 -39.28 11.82
N THR A 421 -19.62 -40.04 10.77
CA THR A 421 -20.71 -39.77 9.81
C THR A 421 -22.08 -39.94 10.47
N GLU A 422 -22.31 -40.99 11.24
CA GLU A 422 -23.57 -41.21 11.97
C GLU A 422 -23.82 -40.09 13.01
N SER A 423 -22.81 -39.66 13.74
CA SER A 423 -22.92 -38.55 14.67
C SER A 423 -23.27 -37.23 13.96
N ARG A 424 -22.75 -37.00 12.76
CA ARG A 424 -23.07 -35.83 11.93
C ARG A 424 -24.50 -35.89 11.39
N GLU A 425 -24.96 -37.04 10.92
CA GLU A 425 -26.33 -37.20 10.46
C GLU A 425 -27.38 -36.92 11.55
N GLU A 426 -27.13 -37.40 12.78
CA GLU A 426 -28.02 -37.07 13.90
C GLU A 426 -28.06 -35.56 14.19
N TYR A 427 -26.91 -34.91 14.13
CA TYR A 427 -26.82 -33.46 14.29
C TYR A 427 -27.61 -32.73 13.21
N TYR A 428 -27.46 -33.12 11.93
CA TYR A 428 -28.17 -32.50 10.83
C TYR A 428 -29.67 -32.72 10.86
N LYS A 429 -30.18 -33.88 11.32
CA LYS A 429 -31.61 -34.10 11.54
C LYS A 429 -32.26 -33.10 12.52
N LYS A 430 -31.52 -32.67 13.54
CA LYS A 430 -31.97 -31.61 14.44
C LYS A 430 -31.89 -30.22 13.83
N ALA A 431 -30.80 -29.93 13.15
CA ALA A 431 -30.48 -28.66 12.53
C ALA A 431 -31.38 -28.34 11.31
N SER A 432 -31.87 -29.35 10.59
CA SER A 432 -32.75 -29.18 9.42
C SER A 432 -34.11 -28.53 9.73
N LYS A 433 -34.53 -28.54 10.99
CA LYS A 433 -35.78 -27.93 11.42
C LYS A 433 -35.73 -26.41 11.60
N VAL A 434 -34.54 -25.81 11.53
CA VAL A 434 -34.30 -24.39 11.78
C VAL A 434 -33.91 -23.72 10.46
N LEU A 435 -34.81 -22.89 9.93
CA LEU A 435 -34.49 -22.05 8.76
C LEU A 435 -33.61 -20.88 9.18
N LEU A 436 -32.65 -20.55 8.32
CA LEU A 436 -31.70 -19.46 8.60
C LEU A 436 -32.37 -18.08 8.61
N LYS A 437 -33.44 -17.91 7.85
CA LYS A 437 -34.22 -16.67 7.84
C LYS A 437 -35.02 -16.43 9.14
N ASP A 438 -35.30 -17.47 9.92
CA ASP A 438 -36.11 -17.40 11.15
C ASP A 438 -35.23 -17.18 12.40
N LEU A 439 -33.89 -17.26 12.28
CA LEU A 439 -32.96 -17.00 13.38
C LEU A 439 -32.78 -15.51 13.63
#